data_35ac707ec4bd9ed0789807e84c933dc7
#
_entry.id   35ac707ec4bd9ed0789807e84c933dc7
#
_cell.length_a   1.000
_cell.length_b   1.000
_cell.length_c   1.000
_cell.angle_alpha   90.00
_cell.angle_beta   90.00
_cell.angle_gamma   90.00
#
_symmetry.space_group_name_H-M   'P 1'
#
loop_
_entity.id
_entity.type
_entity.pdbx_description
1 polymer ?
#
loop_
_entity_poly.entity_id
_entity_poly.type
_entity_poly.pdbx_seq_one_letter_code
_entity_poly.pdbx_strand_id
1 'polypeptide(L)'
;MDKDFLLQTETASNLFHNYAEKTPILDYHCHINPAEIANDRKFDNITQVWLGGDHYKWRFMRSCGVDEKFITGDASDKEKFLKWAECVGKAIGNPLYHWTHLELQRYFGYTGILNKNTAEEVWELCNAKLKEDSMSVRGLIKQSNVTLICTTDDPVDSLEYHKQIAADDTFDVQVLPAWRPDKAMNIEKPDYTEYLEKLSAVSGVSIHTFADLKEALLNRLDFFKSMGCSVSDHALEYVMYQPATDAEIEAIFAKRMSGASITREEELQFKTAFMLFVGKQYHRLNWVMQLLSLIHISEPT
;
A
#
# COMPACT_ATOMS: atom_id res chain seq x y z
N MET A 1 1.76 -12.41 24.07
CA MET A 1 0.94 -11.19 24.28
C MET A 1 -0.41 -11.66 24.76
N ASP A 2 -0.93 -11.04 25.81
CA ASP A 2 -2.26 -11.37 26.33
C ASP A 2 -3.36 -10.51 25.69
N LYS A 3 -4.60 -10.72 26.10
CA LYS A 3 -5.77 -9.99 25.58
C LYS A 3 -5.74 -8.48 25.88
N ASP A 4 -4.97 -8.05 26.88
CA ASP A 4 -4.86 -6.66 27.30
C ASP A 4 -3.55 -6.00 26.81
N PHE A 5 -2.87 -6.62 25.85
CA PHE A 5 -1.65 -6.08 25.27
C PHE A 5 -1.86 -4.64 24.75
N LEU A 6 -1.04 -3.71 25.23
CA LEU A 6 -1.13 -2.24 25.04
C LEU A 6 -2.31 -1.55 25.73
N LEU A 7 -3.20 -2.25 26.42
CA LEU A 7 -4.31 -1.65 27.17
C LEU A 7 -3.86 -1.34 28.60
N GLN A 8 -3.23 -0.18 28.79
CA GLN A 8 -2.56 0.17 30.05
C GLN A 8 -3.49 0.76 31.11
N THR A 9 -4.75 1.04 30.82
CA THR A 9 -5.71 1.64 31.74
C THR A 9 -7.04 0.88 31.73
N GLU A 10 -7.79 0.92 32.81
CA GLU A 10 -9.13 0.37 32.89
C GLU A 10 -10.06 0.95 31.79
N THR A 11 -9.93 2.25 31.53
CA THR A 11 -10.68 2.91 30.45
C THR A 11 -10.32 2.34 29.08
N ALA A 12 -9.03 2.13 28.79
CA ALA A 12 -8.60 1.54 27.52
C ALA A 12 -9.13 0.11 27.35
N SER A 13 -9.04 -0.73 28.39
CA SER A 13 -9.59 -2.09 28.39
C SER A 13 -11.10 -2.09 28.19
N ASN A 14 -11.82 -1.21 28.88
CA ASN A 14 -13.28 -1.09 28.73
C ASN A 14 -13.67 -0.67 27.31
N LEU A 15 -13.05 0.38 26.77
CA LEU A 15 -13.35 0.87 25.42
C LEU A 15 -13.03 -0.19 24.36
N PHE A 16 -11.91 -0.89 24.50
CA PHE A 16 -11.53 -1.92 23.53
C PHE A 16 -12.47 -3.11 23.59
N HIS A 17 -12.57 -3.79 24.75
CA HIS A 17 -13.31 -5.05 24.83
C HIS A 17 -14.82 -4.92 24.71
N ASN A 18 -15.40 -3.81 25.16
CA ASN A 18 -16.84 -3.63 25.13
C ASN A 18 -17.35 -2.96 23.84
N TYR A 19 -16.48 -2.22 23.11
CA TYR A 19 -16.90 -1.46 21.93
C TYR A 19 -16.05 -1.75 20.69
N ALA A 20 -14.72 -1.55 20.75
CA ALA A 20 -13.88 -1.55 19.55
C ALA A 20 -13.57 -2.95 18.99
N GLU A 21 -13.35 -3.96 19.85
CA GLU A 21 -12.90 -5.29 19.45
C GLU A 21 -13.80 -5.98 18.41
N LYS A 22 -15.11 -5.72 18.48
CA LYS A 22 -16.12 -6.34 17.61
C LYS A 22 -16.58 -5.42 16.47
N THR A 23 -16.08 -4.19 16.44
CA THR A 23 -16.45 -3.23 15.39
C THR A 23 -15.80 -3.65 14.06
N PRO A 24 -16.56 -3.69 12.96
CA PRO A 24 -15.99 -3.99 11.66
C PRO A 24 -14.92 -2.97 11.25
N ILE A 25 -13.90 -3.46 10.54
CA ILE A 25 -12.80 -2.64 10.06
C ILE A 25 -13.16 -2.06 8.69
N LEU A 26 -12.98 -0.74 8.55
CA LEU A 26 -12.92 -0.04 7.29
C LEU A 26 -11.43 0.23 6.98
N ASP A 27 -10.85 -0.58 6.13
CA ASP A 27 -9.45 -0.43 5.72
C ASP A 27 -9.36 0.56 4.56
N TYR A 28 -9.28 1.84 4.90
CA TYR A 28 -9.27 2.94 3.92
C TYR A 28 -7.92 3.17 3.24
N HIS A 29 -6.90 2.39 3.57
CA HIS A 29 -5.59 2.41 2.94
C HIS A 29 -4.89 1.07 3.11
N CYS A 30 -4.76 0.31 2.04
CA CYS A 30 -4.03 -0.95 2.05
C CYS A 30 -3.26 -1.16 0.74
N HIS A 31 -2.34 -2.14 0.75
CA HIS A 31 -1.53 -2.53 -0.40
C HIS A 31 -1.82 -3.96 -0.87
N ILE A 32 -2.97 -4.54 -0.51
CA ILE A 32 -3.37 -5.85 -1.00
C ILE A 32 -3.61 -5.73 -2.51
N ASN A 33 -3.01 -6.63 -3.29
CA ASN A 33 -3.20 -6.65 -4.73
C ASN A 33 -4.64 -7.08 -5.07
N PRO A 34 -5.44 -6.25 -5.77
CA PRO A 34 -6.81 -6.61 -6.15
C PRO A 34 -6.92 -7.92 -6.92
N ALA A 35 -5.91 -8.29 -7.71
CA ALA A 35 -5.87 -9.58 -8.42
C ALA A 35 -5.85 -10.78 -7.46
N GLU A 36 -5.18 -10.65 -6.32
CA GLU A 36 -5.13 -11.72 -5.30
C GLU A 36 -6.48 -11.89 -4.62
N ILE A 37 -7.22 -10.78 -4.39
CA ILE A 37 -8.59 -10.83 -3.86
C ILE A 37 -9.55 -11.42 -4.90
N ALA A 38 -9.47 -10.95 -6.16
CA ALA A 38 -10.34 -11.42 -7.24
C ALA A 38 -10.22 -12.93 -7.46
N ASN A 39 -8.99 -13.44 -7.45
CA ASN A 39 -8.68 -14.86 -7.69
C ASN A 39 -8.72 -15.72 -6.41
N ASP A 40 -9.01 -15.13 -5.26
CA ASP A 40 -8.98 -15.78 -3.94
C ASP A 40 -7.71 -16.61 -3.74
N ARG A 41 -6.56 -15.97 -3.92
CA ARG A 41 -5.25 -16.64 -3.89
C ARG A 41 -5.05 -17.45 -2.62
N LYS A 42 -4.53 -18.66 -2.76
CA LYS A 42 -3.98 -19.47 -1.67
C LYS A 42 -2.45 -19.37 -1.68
N PHE A 43 -1.85 -19.48 -0.50
CA PHE A 43 -0.41 -19.44 -0.33
C PHE A 43 0.13 -20.83 -0.05
N ASP A 44 1.25 -21.21 -0.68
CA ASP A 44 1.88 -22.50 -0.46
C ASP A 44 2.58 -22.58 0.89
N ASN A 45 3.04 -21.43 1.42
CA ASN A 45 3.79 -21.35 2.66
C ASN A 45 3.77 -19.94 3.27
N ILE A 46 4.18 -19.85 4.54
CA ILE A 46 4.16 -18.61 5.31
C ILE A 46 5.14 -17.55 4.77
N THR A 47 6.21 -17.93 4.08
CA THR A 47 7.13 -16.97 3.45
C THR A 47 6.44 -16.14 2.39
N GLN A 48 5.58 -16.77 1.57
CA GLN A 48 4.81 -16.06 0.55
C GLN A 48 3.86 -15.03 1.17
N VAL A 49 3.30 -15.33 2.34
CA VAL A 49 2.43 -14.40 3.08
C VAL A 49 3.24 -13.25 3.66
N TRP A 50 4.37 -13.54 4.31
CA TRP A 50 5.09 -12.56 5.11
C TRP A 50 6.20 -11.82 4.36
N LEU A 51 6.88 -12.49 3.43
CA LEU A 51 8.04 -11.94 2.73
C LEU A 51 7.82 -11.75 1.24
N GLY A 52 6.63 -12.06 0.73
CA GLY A 52 6.34 -11.93 -0.70
C GLY A 52 6.32 -10.48 -1.22
N GLY A 53 6.04 -9.51 -0.35
CA GLY A 53 5.96 -8.10 -0.74
C GLY A 53 6.22 -7.11 0.39
N ASP A 54 6.55 -7.57 1.60
CA ASP A 54 6.74 -6.70 2.77
C ASP A 54 8.17 -6.14 2.83
N HIS A 55 8.35 -4.96 2.25
CA HIS A 55 9.64 -4.27 2.25
C HIS A 55 10.08 -3.79 3.64
N TYR A 56 9.20 -3.66 4.63
CA TYR A 56 9.58 -3.38 6.02
C TYR A 56 10.32 -4.56 6.65
N LYS A 57 9.81 -5.78 6.46
CA LYS A 57 10.50 -6.99 6.89
C LYS A 57 11.82 -7.15 6.16
N TRP A 58 11.87 -6.92 4.85
CA TRP A 58 13.11 -6.97 4.07
C TRP A 58 14.16 -5.99 4.58
N ARG A 59 13.76 -4.75 4.87
CA ARG A 59 14.67 -3.73 5.42
C ARG A 59 15.20 -4.14 6.78
N PHE A 60 14.32 -4.65 7.65
CA PHE A 60 14.74 -5.12 8.96
C PHE A 60 15.74 -6.29 8.86
N MET A 61 15.52 -7.24 7.95
CA MET A 61 16.46 -8.34 7.70
C MET A 61 17.81 -7.81 7.21
N ARG A 62 17.85 -6.81 6.32
CA ARG A 62 19.09 -6.12 5.91
C ARG A 62 19.80 -5.47 7.08
N SER A 63 19.07 -4.79 7.96
CA SER A 63 19.61 -4.19 9.18
C SER A 63 20.18 -5.24 10.14
N CYS A 64 19.68 -6.46 10.11
CA CYS A 64 20.23 -7.60 10.86
C CYS A 64 21.47 -8.23 10.20
N GLY A 65 21.90 -7.75 9.04
CA GLY A 65 23.05 -8.28 8.31
C GLY A 65 22.75 -9.58 7.51
N VAL A 66 21.48 -9.80 7.17
CA VAL A 66 21.09 -10.95 6.32
C VAL A 66 21.48 -10.68 4.88
N ASP A 67 22.12 -11.65 4.23
CA ASP A 67 22.47 -11.58 2.82
C ASP A 67 21.21 -11.49 1.93
N GLU A 68 21.28 -10.68 0.87
CA GLU A 68 20.16 -10.41 -0.04
C GLU A 68 19.59 -11.68 -0.67
N LYS A 69 20.43 -12.72 -0.83
CA LYS A 69 20.01 -14.05 -1.28
C LYS A 69 18.81 -14.59 -0.49
N PHE A 70 18.78 -14.34 0.84
CA PHE A 70 17.72 -14.81 1.74
C PHE A 70 16.60 -13.79 1.95
N ILE A 71 16.60 -12.68 1.24
CA ILE A 71 15.56 -11.63 1.35
C ILE A 71 14.73 -11.61 0.06
N THR A 72 15.28 -11.06 -1.01
CA THR A 72 14.63 -10.98 -2.33
C THR A 72 15.29 -11.88 -3.39
N GLY A 73 16.44 -12.49 -3.06
CA GLY A 73 17.19 -13.37 -3.98
C GLY A 73 16.61 -14.77 -4.11
N ASP A 74 17.44 -15.72 -4.52
CA ASP A 74 17.07 -17.05 -5.01
C ASP A 74 17.06 -18.17 -3.95
N ALA A 75 17.26 -17.85 -2.67
CA ALA A 75 17.12 -18.83 -1.60
C ALA A 75 15.67 -19.38 -1.54
N SER A 76 15.51 -20.61 -1.09
CA SER A 76 14.21 -21.23 -0.92
C SER A 76 13.35 -20.47 0.10
N ASP A 77 12.03 -20.56 -0.02
CA ASP A 77 11.07 -19.94 0.91
C ASP A 77 11.34 -20.35 2.36
N LYS A 78 11.70 -21.61 2.59
CA LYS A 78 12.06 -22.09 3.93
C LYS A 78 13.30 -21.41 4.47
N GLU A 79 14.36 -21.29 3.69
CA GLU A 79 15.59 -20.61 4.13
C GLU A 79 15.32 -19.13 4.45
N LYS A 80 14.51 -18.45 3.65
CA LYS A 80 14.09 -17.06 3.90
C LYS A 80 13.32 -16.94 5.21
N PHE A 81 12.38 -17.84 5.45
CA PHE A 81 11.62 -17.89 6.72
C PHE A 81 12.52 -18.11 7.93
N LEU A 82 13.47 -19.05 7.85
CA LEU A 82 14.42 -19.33 8.94
C LEU A 82 15.25 -18.07 9.26
N LYS A 83 15.68 -17.33 8.22
CA LYS A 83 16.37 -16.04 8.44
C LYS A 83 15.49 -14.98 9.07
N TRP A 84 14.23 -14.90 8.68
CA TRP A 84 13.26 -14.02 9.37
C TRP A 84 13.12 -14.39 10.85
N ALA A 85 12.98 -15.67 11.18
CA ALA A 85 12.86 -16.15 12.54
C ALA A 85 14.11 -15.84 13.41
N GLU A 86 15.31 -15.85 12.81
CA GLU A 86 16.56 -15.41 13.48
C GLU A 86 16.55 -13.89 13.76
N CYS A 87 15.90 -13.10 12.90
CA CYS A 87 15.88 -11.65 13.00
C CYS A 87 14.81 -11.12 13.94
N VAL A 88 13.61 -11.69 13.93
CA VAL A 88 12.44 -11.13 14.62
C VAL A 88 12.67 -10.92 16.11
N GLY A 89 13.44 -11.79 16.78
CA GLY A 89 13.81 -11.64 18.18
C GLY A 89 14.70 -10.42 18.49
N LYS A 90 15.31 -9.81 17.46
CA LYS A 90 16.12 -8.58 17.58
C LYS A 90 15.27 -7.31 17.42
N ALA A 91 14.01 -7.42 17.05
CA ALA A 91 13.10 -6.32 16.78
C ALA A 91 12.54 -5.66 18.07
N ILE A 92 13.41 -5.42 19.06
CA ILE A 92 13.04 -4.81 20.33
C ILE A 92 12.60 -3.36 20.10
N GLY A 93 11.38 -3.03 20.56
CA GLY A 93 10.79 -1.71 20.33
C GLY A 93 10.30 -1.46 18.89
N ASN A 94 10.41 -2.45 18.01
CA ASN A 94 9.91 -2.37 16.63
C ASN A 94 8.56 -3.09 16.53
N PRO A 95 7.53 -2.48 15.90
CA PRO A 95 6.21 -3.08 15.72
C PRO A 95 6.23 -4.45 15.03
N LEU A 96 7.21 -4.73 14.16
CA LEU A 96 7.34 -6.02 13.48
C LEU A 96 7.37 -7.22 14.44
N TYR A 97 7.96 -7.06 15.63
CA TYR A 97 7.92 -8.10 16.66
C TYR A 97 6.49 -8.40 17.11
N HIS A 98 5.75 -7.34 17.41
CA HIS A 98 4.38 -7.46 17.91
C HIS A 98 3.44 -7.99 16.83
N TRP A 99 3.52 -7.44 15.62
CA TRP A 99 2.68 -7.87 14.49
C TRP A 99 2.90 -9.34 14.16
N THR A 100 4.16 -9.77 14.03
CA THR A 100 4.48 -11.19 13.77
C THR A 100 3.83 -12.12 14.80
N HIS A 101 3.94 -11.81 16.09
CA HIS A 101 3.39 -12.67 17.14
C HIS A 101 1.86 -12.55 17.29
N LEU A 102 1.27 -11.38 17.00
CA LEU A 102 -0.19 -11.23 16.97
C LEU A 102 -0.79 -11.99 15.78
N GLU A 103 -0.15 -11.97 14.61
CA GLU A 103 -0.56 -12.73 13.45
C GLU A 103 -0.49 -14.25 13.72
N LEU A 104 0.61 -14.72 14.32
CA LEU A 104 0.75 -16.12 14.72
C LEU A 104 -0.36 -16.54 15.70
N GLN A 105 -0.71 -15.70 16.65
CA GLN A 105 -1.76 -15.96 17.62
C GLN A 105 -3.15 -15.99 16.97
N ARG A 106 -3.49 -14.98 16.17
CA ARG A 106 -4.83 -14.75 15.66
C ARG A 106 -5.20 -15.73 14.53
N TYR A 107 -4.27 -15.94 13.61
CA TYR A 107 -4.55 -16.71 12.39
C TYR A 107 -4.05 -18.15 12.46
N PHE A 108 -2.98 -18.41 13.21
CA PHE A 108 -2.34 -19.71 13.28
C PHE A 108 -2.50 -20.43 14.62
N GLY A 109 -3.02 -19.74 15.66
CA GLY A 109 -3.21 -20.31 17.00
C GLY A 109 -1.91 -20.55 17.76
N TYR A 110 -0.79 -20.01 17.31
CA TYR A 110 0.50 -20.17 17.97
C TYR A 110 0.76 -19.05 18.98
N THR A 111 0.87 -19.40 20.25
CA THR A 111 1.06 -18.43 21.35
C THR A 111 2.51 -18.34 21.86
N GLY A 112 3.42 -19.13 21.27
CA GLY A 112 4.85 -19.11 21.60
C GLY A 112 5.57 -17.91 21.00
N ILE A 113 6.90 -17.89 21.18
CA ILE A 113 7.78 -16.85 20.60
C ILE A 113 8.50 -17.44 19.41
N LEU A 114 8.41 -16.76 18.26
CA LEU A 114 9.18 -17.10 17.07
C LEU A 114 10.64 -16.69 17.25
N ASN A 115 11.52 -17.65 17.11
CA ASN A 115 12.97 -17.47 17.10
C ASN A 115 13.62 -18.66 16.37
N LYS A 116 14.95 -18.67 16.26
CA LYS A 116 15.66 -19.76 15.55
C LYS A 116 15.39 -21.17 16.11
N ASN A 117 15.04 -21.31 17.39
CA ASN A 117 14.82 -22.62 18.01
C ASN A 117 13.40 -23.14 17.79
N THR A 118 12.43 -22.24 17.56
CA THR A 118 11.02 -22.55 17.31
C THR A 118 10.64 -22.44 15.84
N ALA A 119 11.57 -22.02 14.98
CA ALA A 119 11.31 -21.72 13.58
C ALA A 119 10.76 -22.93 12.79
N GLU A 120 11.32 -24.14 13.00
CA GLU A 120 10.85 -25.34 12.31
C GLU A 120 9.41 -25.72 12.73
N GLU A 121 9.12 -25.68 14.03
CA GLU A 121 7.78 -25.91 14.56
C GLU A 121 6.76 -24.93 13.96
N VAL A 122 7.09 -23.64 13.96
CA VAL A 122 6.20 -22.59 13.41
C VAL A 122 6.03 -22.74 11.90
N TRP A 123 7.09 -23.09 11.17
CA TRP A 123 7.02 -23.37 9.75
C TRP A 123 6.01 -24.47 9.43
N GLU A 124 6.12 -25.61 10.09
CA GLU A 124 5.23 -26.76 9.86
C GLU A 124 3.78 -26.42 10.25
N LEU A 125 3.60 -25.77 11.40
CA LEU A 125 2.26 -25.38 11.89
C LEU A 125 1.59 -24.41 10.93
N CYS A 126 2.28 -23.33 10.53
CA CYS A 126 1.71 -22.32 9.64
C CYS A 126 1.37 -22.92 8.26
N ASN A 127 2.27 -23.71 7.69
CA ASN A 127 2.05 -24.30 6.38
C ASN A 127 0.97 -25.39 6.38
N ALA A 128 0.78 -26.10 7.48
CA ALA A 128 -0.37 -26.99 7.64
C ALA A 128 -1.68 -26.19 7.67
N LYS A 129 -1.71 -25.07 8.40
CA LYS A 129 -2.89 -24.20 8.52
C LYS A 129 -3.25 -23.53 7.19
N LEU A 130 -2.25 -23.06 6.41
CA LEU A 130 -2.45 -22.40 5.11
C LEU A 130 -3.14 -23.31 4.05
N LYS A 131 -3.21 -24.60 4.27
CA LYS A 131 -3.94 -25.54 3.39
C LYS A 131 -5.46 -25.47 3.56
N GLU A 132 -5.93 -24.88 4.67
CA GLU A 132 -7.37 -24.73 4.92
C GLU A 132 -7.97 -23.67 3.99
N ASP A 133 -9.22 -23.85 3.57
CA ASP A 133 -9.91 -22.89 2.69
C ASP A 133 -10.09 -21.53 3.34
N SER A 134 -10.19 -21.48 4.67
CA SER A 134 -10.28 -20.25 5.45
C SER A 134 -9.02 -19.39 5.42
N MET A 135 -7.90 -19.91 4.91
CA MET A 135 -6.61 -19.23 4.86
C MET A 135 -6.25 -18.71 3.47
N SER A 136 -7.20 -18.63 2.55
CA SER A 136 -7.10 -17.87 1.31
C SER A 136 -7.07 -16.37 1.59
N VAL A 137 -6.75 -15.55 0.59
CA VAL A 137 -6.77 -14.08 0.72
C VAL A 137 -8.14 -13.59 1.21
N ARG A 138 -9.24 -14.05 0.60
CA ARG A 138 -10.60 -13.68 1.03
C ARG A 138 -10.93 -14.22 2.41
N GLY A 139 -10.48 -15.43 2.71
CA GLY A 139 -10.66 -16.04 4.03
C GLY A 139 -9.96 -15.24 5.13
N LEU A 140 -8.73 -14.80 4.93
CA LEU A 140 -7.98 -13.96 5.87
C LEU A 140 -8.63 -12.59 6.06
N ILE A 141 -9.12 -11.96 4.99
CA ILE A 141 -9.83 -10.69 5.05
C ILE A 141 -11.11 -10.83 5.90
N LYS A 142 -11.90 -11.88 5.67
CA LYS A 142 -13.12 -12.16 6.45
C LYS A 142 -12.82 -12.44 7.93
N GLN A 143 -11.78 -13.21 8.22
CA GLN A 143 -11.34 -13.47 9.60
C GLN A 143 -10.89 -12.19 10.32
N SER A 144 -10.42 -11.20 9.60
CA SER A 144 -10.01 -9.89 10.14
C SER A 144 -11.20 -8.97 10.43
N ASN A 145 -12.44 -9.40 10.19
CA ASN A 145 -13.65 -8.59 10.34
C ASN A 145 -13.62 -7.28 9.53
N VAL A 146 -13.05 -7.33 8.33
CA VAL A 146 -12.99 -6.20 7.40
C VAL A 146 -14.24 -6.19 6.53
N THR A 147 -14.87 -5.04 6.37
CA THR A 147 -16.07 -4.85 5.55
C THR A 147 -15.83 -3.97 4.33
N LEU A 148 -14.79 -3.16 4.36
CA LEU A 148 -14.38 -2.31 3.25
C LEU A 148 -12.86 -2.24 3.16
N ILE A 149 -12.33 -2.31 1.94
CA ILE A 149 -10.92 -2.12 1.62
C ILE A 149 -10.82 -1.06 0.54
N CYS A 150 -9.93 -0.06 0.74
CA CYS A 150 -9.48 0.82 -0.31
C CYS A 150 -8.05 0.41 -0.69
N THR A 151 -7.88 -0.07 -1.91
CA THR A 151 -6.57 -0.46 -2.47
C THR A 151 -5.75 0.77 -2.85
N THR A 152 -4.59 0.59 -3.46
CA THR A 152 -3.74 1.69 -3.92
C THR A 152 -3.55 1.57 -5.41
N ASP A 153 -4.15 2.49 -6.18
CA ASP A 153 -4.29 2.34 -7.63
C ASP A 153 -3.79 3.58 -8.38
N ASP A 154 -3.08 3.32 -9.46
CA ASP A 154 -2.54 4.36 -10.34
C ASP A 154 -3.61 4.86 -11.34
N PRO A 155 -3.61 6.14 -11.73
CA PRO A 155 -4.48 6.66 -12.79
C PRO A 155 -4.55 5.83 -14.07
N VAL A 156 -3.51 5.09 -14.42
CA VAL A 156 -3.46 4.26 -15.63
C VAL A 156 -4.11 2.87 -15.46
N ASP A 157 -4.45 2.47 -14.25
CA ASP A 157 -4.97 1.13 -13.98
C ASP A 157 -6.37 0.93 -14.57
N SER A 158 -6.61 -0.27 -15.12
CA SER A 158 -7.89 -0.66 -15.74
C SER A 158 -9.01 -0.92 -14.73
N LEU A 159 -8.66 -1.16 -13.47
CA LEU A 159 -9.55 -1.56 -12.38
C LEU A 159 -10.40 -2.81 -12.71
N GLU A 160 -9.90 -3.68 -13.55
CA GLU A 160 -10.62 -4.89 -14.00
C GLU A 160 -10.92 -5.84 -12.86
N TYR A 161 -9.99 -5.99 -11.91
CA TYR A 161 -10.19 -6.85 -10.73
C TYR A 161 -11.21 -6.26 -9.75
N HIS A 162 -11.29 -4.94 -9.62
CA HIS A 162 -12.37 -4.31 -8.85
C HIS A 162 -13.75 -4.59 -9.45
N LYS A 163 -13.86 -4.54 -10.79
CA LYS A 163 -15.11 -4.93 -11.49
C LYS A 163 -15.46 -6.40 -11.28
N GLN A 164 -14.45 -7.29 -11.35
CA GLN A 164 -14.63 -8.72 -11.10
C GLN A 164 -15.11 -8.98 -9.67
N ILE A 165 -14.49 -8.36 -8.67
CA ILE A 165 -14.87 -8.51 -7.27
C ILE A 165 -16.28 -7.96 -7.02
N ALA A 166 -16.59 -6.78 -7.57
CA ALA A 166 -17.92 -6.17 -7.41
C ALA A 166 -19.06 -6.97 -8.05
N ALA A 167 -18.76 -7.83 -9.03
CA ALA A 167 -19.72 -8.72 -9.67
C ALA A 167 -19.83 -10.09 -8.98
N ASP A 168 -19.07 -10.37 -7.94
CA ASP A 168 -19.00 -11.65 -7.24
C ASP A 168 -19.79 -11.60 -5.92
N ASP A 169 -21.03 -12.06 -5.96
CA ASP A 169 -21.93 -12.11 -4.79
C ASP A 169 -21.47 -13.08 -3.68
N THR A 170 -20.40 -13.86 -3.88
CA THR A 170 -19.85 -14.77 -2.87
C THR A 170 -18.88 -14.09 -1.91
N PHE A 171 -18.48 -12.82 -2.23
CA PHE A 171 -17.59 -12.03 -1.42
C PHE A 171 -18.24 -10.70 -1.03
N ASP A 172 -18.60 -10.58 0.22
CA ASP A 172 -19.40 -9.49 0.79
C ASP A 172 -18.58 -8.28 1.26
N VAL A 173 -17.24 -8.33 1.15
CA VAL A 173 -16.36 -7.20 1.47
C VAL A 173 -16.28 -6.27 0.27
N GLN A 174 -16.53 -4.98 0.50
CA GLN A 174 -16.37 -3.97 -0.55
C GLN A 174 -14.89 -3.72 -0.82
N VAL A 175 -14.47 -3.82 -2.07
CA VAL A 175 -13.10 -3.48 -2.51
C VAL A 175 -13.18 -2.34 -3.50
N LEU A 176 -12.75 -1.16 -3.06
CA LEU A 176 -12.81 0.08 -3.83
C LEU A 176 -11.40 0.56 -4.17
N PRO A 177 -11.22 1.20 -5.33
CA PRO A 177 -9.93 1.80 -5.65
C PRO A 177 -9.68 3.06 -4.82
N ALA A 178 -8.42 3.32 -4.45
CA ALA A 178 -7.97 4.63 -3.99
C ALA A 178 -7.06 5.25 -5.05
N TRP A 179 -7.25 6.53 -5.30
CA TRP A 179 -6.56 7.27 -6.35
C TRP A 179 -5.17 7.72 -5.90
N ARG A 180 -4.09 7.18 -6.51
CA ARG A 180 -2.69 7.58 -6.23
C ARG A 180 -1.99 8.09 -7.51
N PRO A 181 -2.01 9.38 -7.78
CA PRO A 181 -1.44 9.96 -9.00
C PRO A 181 0.04 10.33 -8.87
N ASP A 182 0.80 9.72 -7.98
CA ASP A 182 2.18 10.11 -7.66
C ASP A 182 3.09 10.09 -8.88
N LYS A 183 2.91 9.14 -9.82
CA LYS A 183 3.72 9.11 -11.06
C LYS A 183 3.45 10.28 -11.97
N ALA A 184 2.21 10.81 -12.00
CA ALA A 184 1.88 12.02 -12.74
C ALA A 184 2.43 13.30 -12.09
N MET A 185 2.67 13.26 -10.76
CA MET A 185 3.26 14.37 -10.01
C MET A 185 4.79 14.38 -10.08
N ASN A 186 5.43 13.23 -10.14
CA ASN A 186 6.88 13.08 -9.99
C ASN A 186 7.62 13.38 -11.32
N ILE A 187 7.52 14.62 -11.78
CA ILE A 187 8.04 15.12 -13.07
C ILE A 187 9.55 14.91 -13.24
N GLU A 188 10.31 14.81 -12.13
CA GLU A 188 11.76 14.61 -12.11
C GLU A 188 12.18 13.18 -12.46
N LYS A 189 11.27 12.21 -12.40
CA LYS A 189 11.62 10.81 -12.60
C LYS A 189 12.00 10.50 -14.05
N PRO A 190 13.00 9.64 -14.28
CA PRO A 190 13.47 9.32 -15.64
C PRO A 190 12.36 8.80 -16.57
N ASP A 191 11.46 7.97 -16.06
CA ASP A 191 10.38 7.29 -16.75
C ASP A 191 9.09 8.14 -16.89
N TYR A 192 9.16 9.43 -16.54
CA TYR A 192 7.98 10.32 -16.52
C TYR A 192 7.27 10.41 -17.89
N THR A 193 8.04 10.55 -18.97
CA THR A 193 7.47 10.67 -20.33
C THR A 193 6.80 9.37 -20.78
N GLU A 194 7.40 8.21 -20.47
CA GLU A 194 6.79 6.90 -20.75
C GLU A 194 5.49 6.71 -19.96
N TYR A 195 5.45 7.22 -18.72
CA TYR A 195 4.22 7.20 -17.94
C TYR A 195 3.13 8.08 -18.57
N LEU A 196 3.46 9.27 -19.09
CA LEU A 196 2.49 10.13 -19.76
C LEU A 196 1.94 9.51 -21.05
N GLU A 197 2.74 8.73 -21.78
CA GLU A 197 2.25 7.95 -22.94
C GLU A 197 1.18 6.94 -22.53
N LYS A 198 1.39 6.21 -21.42
CA LYS A 198 0.41 5.28 -20.86
C LYS A 198 -0.87 6.00 -20.41
N LEU A 199 -0.71 7.12 -19.72
CA LEU A 199 -1.83 7.94 -19.26
C LEU A 199 -2.62 8.50 -20.47
N SER A 200 -1.93 8.95 -21.51
CA SER A 200 -2.51 9.42 -22.77
C SER A 200 -3.38 8.33 -23.40
N ALA A 201 -2.85 7.12 -23.49
CA ALA A 201 -3.56 5.98 -24.07
C ALA A 201 -4.86 5.62 -23.33
N VAL A 202 -4.84 5.62 -21.99
CA VAL A 202 -6.01 5.22 -21.19
C VAL A 202 -7.01 6.35 -20.96
N SER A 203 -6.58 7.62 -21.05
CA SER A 203 -7.44 8.79 -20.90
C SER A 203 -8.08 9.26 -22.21
N GLY A 204 -7.51 8.86 -23.37
CA GLY A 204 -7.91 9.35 -24.68
C GLY A 204 -7.47 10.79 -24.98
N VAL A 205 -6.58 11.36 -24.17
CA VAL A 205 -6.05 12.73 -24.32
C VAL A 205 -4.58 12.68 -24.74
N SER A 206 -4.21 13.32 -25.85
CA SER A 206 -2.81 13.51 -26.24
C SER A 206 -2.15 14.55 -25.33
N ILE A 207 -1.19 14.14 -24.50
CA ILE A 207 -0.59 14.99 -23.48
C ILE A 207 0.67 15.67 -24.02
N HIS A 208 0.58 16.98 -24.31
CA HIS A 208 1.69 17.82 -24.77
C HIS A 208 1.95 19.03 -23.85
N THR A 209 0.92 19.44 -23.11
CA THR A 209 0.94 20.58 -22.19
C THR A 209 0.49 20.16 -20.80
N PHE A 210 0.76 21.00 -19.79
CA PHE A 210 0.21 20.76 -18.44
C PHE A 210 -1.33 20.83 -18.44
N ALA A 211 -1.91 21.64 -19.32
CA ALA A 211 -3.36 21.69 -19.49
C ALA A 211 -3.91 20.33 -19.97
N ASP A 212 -3.26 19.67 -20.95
CA ASP A 212 -3.64 18.34 -21.41
C ASP A 212 -3.50 17.28 -20.31
N LEU A 213 -2.43 17.34 -19.50
CA LEU A 213 -2.26 16.46 -18.35
C LEU A 213 -3.42 16.61 -17.37
N LYS A 214 -3.83 17.86 -17.08
CA LYS A 214 -5.00 18.11 -16.21
C LYS A 214 -6.27 17.50 -16.79
N GLU A 215 -6.52 17.61 -18.08
CA GLU A 215 -7.67 17.01 -18.77
C GLU A 215 -7.62 15.48 -18.71
N ALA A 216 -6.47 14.88 -18.99
CA ALA A 216 -6.28 13.42 -18.89
C ALA A 216 -6.58 12.91 -17.47
N LEU A 217 -6.10 13.60 -16.44
CA LEU A 217 -6.38 13.26 -15.06
C LEU A 217 -7.85 13.43 -14.69
N LEU A 218 -8.55 14.44 -15.21
CA LEU A 218 -9.99 14.61 -14.99
C LEU A 218 -10.78 13.43 -15.58
N ASN A 219 -10.46 12.99 -16.80
CA ASN A 219 -11.10 11.83 -17.41
C ASN A 219 -10.90 10.57 -16.55
N ARG A 220 -9.69 10.39 -16.01
CA ARG A 220 -9.40 9.25 -15.15
C ARG A 220 -10.05 9.36 -13.78
N LEU A 221 -10.13 10.55 -13.18
CA LEU A 221 -10.88 10.78 -11.94
C LEU A 221 -12.37 10.42 -12.10
N ASP A 222 -12.99 10.80 -13.21
CA ASP A 222 -14.38 10.45 -13.46
C ASP A 222 -14.56 8.94 -13.64
N PHE A 223 -13.61 8.26 -14.27
CA PHE A 223 -13.58 6.79 -14.33
C PHE A 223 -13.46 6.16 -12.93
N PHE A 224 -12.51 6.60 -12.11
CA PHE A 224 -12.34 6.09 -10.74
C PHE A 224 -13.57 6.35 -9.88
N LYS A 225 -14.18 7.53 -10.01
CA LYS A 225 -15.46 7.84 -9.37
C LYS A 225 -16.55 6.85 -9.75
N SER A 226 -16.65 6.49 -11.04
CA SER A 226 -17.63 5.50 -11.52
C SER A 226 -17.41 4.11 -10.94
N MET A 227 -16.19 3.84 -10.46
CA MET A 227 -15.79 2.59 -9.80
C MET A 227 -15.94 2.63 -8.27
N GLY A 228 -16.55 3.71 -7.72
CA GLY A 228 -16.78 3.86 -6.29
C GLY A 228 -15.63 4.49 -5.50
N CYS A 229 -14.58 4.96 -6.16
CA CYS A 229 -13.50 5.68 -5.50
C CYS A 229 -14.02 6.91 -4.74
N SER A 230 -13.57 7.07 -3.51
CA SER A 230 -13.93 8.20 -2.65
C SER A 230 -12.74 8.75 -1.85
N VAL A 231 -11.56 8.18 -2.05
CA VAL A 231 -10.33 8.56 -1.34
C VAL A 231 -9.18 8.71 -2.34
N SER A 232 -8.29 9.64 -2.06
CA SER A 232 -6.99 9.72 -2.71
C SER A 232 -5.89 9.49 -1.69
N ASP A 233 -4.75 9.02 -2.15
CA ASP A 233 -3.56 8.94 -1.32
C ASP A 233 -2.32 9.46 -2.07
N HIS A 234 -1.39 10.06 -1.35
CA HIS A 234 -0.20 10.69 -1.90
C HIS A 234 1.00 10.37 -1.01
N ALA A 235 2.03 9.74 -1.58
CA ALA A 235 3.30 9.54 -0.90
C ALA A 235 4.17 10.79 -1.08
N LEU A 236 4.37 11.53 0.01
CA LEU A 236 5.15 12.77 0.03
C LEU A 236 6.32 12.66 1.01
N GLU A 237 7.52 13.05 0.58
CA GLU A 237 8.66 13.21 1.50
C GLU A 237 8.37 14.32 2.53
N TYR A 238 7.77 15.41 2.08
CA TYR A 238 7.30 16.53 2.90
C TYR A 238 6.25 17.31 2.12
N VAL A 239 5.49 18.15 2.80
CA VAL A 239 4.52 19.06 2.15
C VAL A 239 5.27 20.22 1.54
N MET A 240 5.45 20.19 0.21
CA MET A 240 6.10 21.27 -0.53
C MET A 240 5.11 22.41 -0.82
N TYR A 241 5.63 23.63 -0.80
CA TYR A 241 4.89 24.81 -1.24
C TYR A 241 5.83 25.82 -1.89
N GLN A 242 5.91 25.77 -3.22
CA GLN A 242 6.67 26.70 -4.05
C GLN A 242 5.74 27.22 -5.17
N PRO A 243 5.02 28.34 -4.93
CA PRO A 243 4.05 28.83 -5.91
C PRO A 243 4.74 29.38 -7.16
N ALA A 244 4.09 29.20 -8.30
CA ALA A 244 4.48 29.76 -9.59
C ALA A 244 3.24 30.11 -10.40
N THR A 245 3.39 30.92 -11.43
CA THR A 245 2.32 31.25 -12.37
C THR A 245 2.01 30.10 -13.32
N ASP A 246 0.81 30.06 -13.86
CA ASP A 246 0.43 29.05 -14.86
C ASP A 246 1.40 29.02 -16.05
N ALA A 247 1.90 30.19 -16.50
CA ALA A 247 2.86 30.30 -17.60
C ALA A 247 4.22 29.64 -17.24
N GLU A 248 4.69 29.82 -16.01
CA GLU A 248 5.92 29.20 -15.53
C GLU A 248 5.76 27.68 -15.44
N ILE A 249 4.63 27.18 -14.96
CA ILE A 249 4.35 25.75 -14.90
C ILE A 249 4.26 25.12 -16.29
N GLU A 250 3.61 25.77 -17.25
CA GLU A 250 3.59 25.29 -18.65
C GLU A 250 5.01 25.28 -19.24
N ALA A 251 5.86 26.28 -18.97
CA ALA A 251 7.24 26.29 -19.42
C ALA A 251 8.08 25.16 -18.79
N ILE A 252 7.90 24.87 -17.51
CA ILE A 252 8.55 23.75 -16.80
C ILE A 252 8.12 22.41 -17.45
N PHE A 253 6.83 22.24 -17.67
CA PHE A 253 6.31 21.04 -18.30
C PHE A 253 6.86 20.86 -19.72
N ALA A 254 6.81 21.90 -20.57
CA ALA A 254 7.37 21.88 -21.92
C ALA A 254 8.87 21.57 -21.93
N LYS A 255 9.63 22.14 -21.00
CA LYS A 255 11.05 21.85 -20.79
C LYS A 255 11.28 20.36 -20.52
N ARG A 256 10.51 19.76 -19.61
CA ARG A 256 10.60 18.32 -19.31
C ARG A 256 10.23 17.46 -20.51
N MET A 257 9.17 17.82 -21.24
CA MET A 257 8.72 17.10 -22.44
C MET A 257 9.73 17.14 -23.59
N SER A 258 10.58 18.18 -23.65
CA SER A 258 11.69 18.26 -24.62
C SER A 258 12.89 17.37 -24.24
N GLY A 259 12.85 16.68 -23.12
CA GLY A 259 13.95 15.86 -22.58
C GLY A 259 14.99 16.65 -21.79
N ALA A 260 14.78 17.95 -21.57
CA ALA A 260 15.71 18.78 -20.79
C ALA A 260 15.54 18.52 -19.29
N SER A 261 16.64 18.64 -18.55
CA SER A 261 16.62 18.51 -17.08
C SER A 261 15.94 19.70 -16.45
N ILE A 262 15.10 19.45 -15.43
CA ILE A 262 14.49 20.46 -14.59
C ILE A 262 15.33 20.69 -13.33
N THR A 263 15.28 21.89 -12.76
CA THR A 263 15.91 22.20 -11.48
C THR A 263 15.05 21.71 -10.32
N ARG A 264 15.60 21.67 -9.12
CA ARG A 264 14.83 21.34 -7.90
C ARG A 264 13.73 22.37 -7.64
N GLU A 265 13.96 23.64 -7.92
CA GLU A 265 12.94 24.68 -7.79
C GLU A 265 11.77 24.45 -8.76
N GLU A 266 12.06 24.20 -10.04
CA GLU A 266 11.06 23.88 -11.06
C GLU A 266 10.25 22.64 -10.70
N GLU A 267 10.90 21.61 -10.15
CA GLU A 267 10.23 20.42 -9.64
C GLU A 267 9.23 20.76 -8.54
N LEU A 268 9.64 21.55 -7.54
CA LEU A 268 8.78 21.94 -6.42
C LEU A 268 7.62 22.83 -6.85
N GLN A 269 7.85 23.73 -7.81
CA GLN A 269 6.81 24.56 -8.42
C GLN A 269 5.76 23.70 -9.12
N PHE A 270 6.21 22.75 -9.94
CA PHE A 270 5.30 21.83 -10.63
C PHE A 270 4.49 20.97 -9.65
N LYS A 271 5.14 20.33 -8.67
CA LYS A 271 4.48 19.52 -7.64
C LYS A 271 3.47 20.32 -6.83
N THR A 272 3.79 21.59 -6.51
CA THR A 272 2.85 22.50 -5.84
C THR A 272 1.62 22.76 -6.69
N ALA A 273 1.79 23.11 -7.95
CA ALA A 273 0.67 23.36 -8.87
C ALA A 273 -0.18 22.10 -9.08
N PHE A 274 0.46 20.94 -9.20
CA PHE A 274 -0.21 19.64 -9.32
C PHE A 274 -1.07 19.36 -8.09
N MET A 275 -0.52 19.44 -6.88
CA MET A 275 -1.24 19.18 -5.64
C MET A 275 -2.41 20.14 -5.41
N LEU A 276 -2.23 21.44 -5.74
CA LEU A 276 -3.32 22.42 -5.68
C LEU A 276 -4.43 22.10 -6.70
N PHE A 277 -4.07 21.62 -7.87
CA PHE A 277 -5.05 21.19 -8.89
C PHE A 277 -5.86 19.97 -8.40
N VAL A 278 -5.18 18.88 -8.01
CA VAL A 278 -5.89 17.66 -7.60
C VAL A 278 -6.69 17.88 -6.32
N GLY A 279 -6.18 18.67 -5.36
CA GLY A 279 -6.93 19.00 -4.13
C GLY A 279 -8.25 19.71 -4.41
N LYS A 280 -8.27 20.65 -5.40
CA LYS A 280 -9.52 21.27 -5.85
C LYS A 280 -10.49 20.25 -6.47
N GLN A 281 -9.98 19.25 -7.18
CA GLN A 281 -10.83 18.19 -7.73
C GLN A 281 -11.39 17.28 -6.65
N TYR A 282 -10.58 16.89 -5.66
CA TYR A 282 -11.06 16.08 -4.54
C TYR A 282 -12.14 16.80 -3.75
N HIS A 283 -11.97 18.11 -3.50
CA HIS A 283 -13.03 18.92 -2.91
C HIS A 283 -14.34 18.89 -3.73
N ARG A 284 -14.24 19.09 -5.07
CA ARG A 284 -15.39 19.01 -5.99
C ARG A 284 -16.10 17.67 -5.95
N LEU A 285 -15.31 16.57 -5.78
CA LEU A 285 -15.81 15.20 -5.75
C LEU A 285 -16.26 14.74 -4.35
N ASN A 286 -16.02 15.54 -3.32
CA ASN A 286 -16.21 15.20 -1.91
C ASN A 286 -15.36 13.97 -1.51
N TRP A 287 -14.13 13.89 -2.00
CA TRP A 287 -13.18 12.84 -1.68
C TRP A 287 -12.29 13.20 -0.49
N VAL A 288 -11.90 12.20 0.26
CA VAL A 288 -10.86 12.34 1.30
C VAL A 288 -9.49 12.38 0.64
N MET A 289 -8.66 13.35 1.03
CA MET A 289 -7.27 13.46 0.60
C MET A 289 -6.36 12.93 1.71
N GLN A 290 -5.67 11.82 1.47
CA GLN A 290 -4.70 11.24 2.39
C GLN A 290 -3.29 11.70 1.98
N LEU A 291 -2.59 12.31 2.91
CA LEU A 291 -1.18 12.70 2.74
C LEU A 291 -0.32 11.76 3.59
N LEU A 292 0.37 10.85 2.94
CA LEU A 292 1.30 9.91 3.56
C LEU A 292 2.69 10.54 3.56
N SER A 293 2.88 11.51 4.45
CA SER A 293 4.16 12.19 4.61
C SER A 293 5.02 11.52 5.67
N LEU A 294 6.34 11.76 5.61
CA LEU A 294 7.33 11.23 6.56
C LEU A 294 7.61 9.72 6.48
N ILE A 295 6.93 8.95 5.65
CA ILE A 295 7.20 7.52 5.49
C ILE A 295 8.66 7.29 5.10
N HIS A 296 9.23 8.16 4.25
CA HIS A 296 10.64 8.08 3.84
C HIS A 296 11.62 8.76 4.81
N ILE A 297 11.16 9.63 5.69
CA ILE A 297 12.00 10.36 6.66
C ILE A 297 12.12 9.60 7.98
N SER A 298 11.08 8.90 8.39
CA SER A 298 11.07 8.09 9.60
C SER A 298 11.81 6.75 9.45
N GLU A 299 12.24 6.42 8.23
CA GLU A 299 12.99 5.22 7.95
C GLU A 299 14.48 5.52 7.91
N PRO A 300 15.30 4.88 8.76
CA PRO A 300 16.74 4.99 8.63
C PRO A 300 17.16 4.47 7.26
N THR A 301 17.76 5.34 6.48
CA THR A 301 18.41 4.99 5.21
C THR A 301 19.61 4.07 5.45
#